data_e50019501557a88c3d8c4418ba9a31d9
#
_entry.id   e50019501557a88c3d8c4418ba9a31d9
#
_cell.length_a   1.000
_cell.length_b   1.000
_cell.length_c   1.000
_cell.angle_alpha   90.00
_cell.angle_beta   90.00
_cell.angle_gamma   90.00
#
_symmetry.space_group_name_H-M   'P 1'
#
loop_
_entity.id
_entity.type
_entity.pdbx_description
1 polymer ?
#
loop_
_entity_poly.entity_id
_entity_poly.type
_entity_poly.pdbx_seq_one_letter_code
_entity_poly.pdbx_strand_id
1 'polypeptide(L)'
;MGFMTIDGQRVEFTNEPNVLTVIRNAEIDIPTLCYHSELSIYGACRLCTVEDDRGKTFASCAEPPRDGMVIYTNTPRLMRYRRTILELLLAAHDRDCTTCVKSGECHLLELAHRMGVDRIRFKNREAKYPIDESSPAIVRNPNKCILCGDC
;
A
#
# COMPACT_ATOMS: atom_id res chain seq x y z
N MET A 1 25.42 10.90 1.12
CA MET A 1 25.62 9.46 1.37
C MET A 1 25.37 9.23 2.86
N GLY A 2 24.49 8.33 3.19
CA GLY A 2 24.12 7.99 4.56
C GLY A 2 23.89 6.49 4.69
N PHE A 3 23.66 6.04 5.92
CA PHE A 3 23.39 4.65 6.24
C PHE A 3 22.10 4.56 7.07
N MET A 4 21.31 3.54 6.84
CA MET A 4 20.20 3.19 7.71
C MET A 4 20.22 1.67 7.98
N THR A 5 19.55 1.26 9.02
CA THR A 5 19.40 -0.16 9.36
C THR A 5 17.97 -0.59 9.07
N ILE A 6 17.79 -1.60 8.21
CA ILE A 6 16.49 -2.15 7.81
C ILE A 6 16.46 -3.61 8.24
N ASP A 7 15.57 -3.98 9.15
CA ASP A 7 15.44 -5.34 9.69
C ASP A 7 16.79 -5.94 10.18
N GLY A 8 17.66 -5.09 10.75
CA GLY A 8 18.99 -5.46 11.23
C GLY A 8 20.12 -5.43 10.18
N GLN A 9 19.80 -5.19 8.92
CA GLN A 9 20.79 -5.04 7.85
C GLN A 9 21.16 -3.57 7.65
N ARG A 10 22.46 -3.28 7.56
CA ARG A 10 22.97 -1.95 7.23
C ARG A 10 22.86 -1.71 5.72
N VAL A 11 22.15 -0.68 5.34
CA VAL A 11 21.89 -0.29 3.94
C VAL A 11 22.38 1.12 3.71
N GLU A 12 23.15 1.30 2.64
CA GLU A 12 23.59 2.62 2.18
C GLU A 12 22.51 3.30 1.35
N PHE A 13 22.44 4.62 1.44
CA PHE A 13 21.61 5.43 0.56
C PHE A 13 22.34 6.73 0.18
N THR A 14 21.98 7.31 -0.94
CA THR A 14 22.62 8.54 -1.46
C THR A 14 21.64 9.66 -1.67
N ASN A 15 20.70 9.50 -2.58
CA ASN A 15 19.75 10.53 -2.98
C ASN A 15 18.35 9.96 -3.23
N GLU A 16 18.03 8.87 -2.59
CA GLU A 16 16.71 8.25 -2.70
C GLU A 16 15.63 9.20 -2.16
N PRO A 17 14.51 9.39 -2.88
CA PRO A 17 13.49 10.38 -2.54
C PRO A 17 12.74 10.02 -1.24
N ASN A 18 12.69 8.76 -0.89
CA ASN A 18 11.99 8.27 0.29
C ASN A 18 12.54 6.93 0.79
N VAL A 19 12.17 6.58 2.02
CA VAL A 19 12.56 5.33 2.68
C VAL A 19 12.12 4.09 1.91
N LEU A 20 10.94 4.14 1.23
CA LEU A 20 10.44 3.02 0.42
C LEU A 20 11.41 2.65 -0.70
N THR A 21 12.00 3.65 -1.36
CA THR A 21 12.97 3.42 -2.43
C THR A 21 14.22 2.74 -1.89
N VAL A 22 14.73 3.16 -0.72
CA VAL A 22 15.88 2.50 -0.07
C VAL A 22 15.56 1.04 0.28
N ILE A 23 14.36 0.77 0.82
CA ILE A 23 13.91 -0.59 1.14
C ILE A 23 13.89 -1.47 -0.12
N ARG A 24 13.34 -0.95 -1.22
CA ARG A 24 13.26 -1.68 -2.50
C ARG A 24 14.63 -1.92 -3.13
N ASN A 25 15.54 -0.94 -3.06
CA ASN A 25 16.92 -1.08 -3.52
C ASN A 25 17.69 -2.14 -2.73
N ALA A 26 17.31 -2.37 -1.48
CA ALA A 26 17.84 -3.46 -0.65
C ALA A 26 17.15 -4.82 -0.90
N GLU A 27 16.35 -4.93 -1.97
CA GLU A 27 15.59 -6.14 -2.36
C GLU A 27 14.60 -6.62 -1.28
N ILE A 28 14.18 -5.73 -0.38
CA ILE A 28 13.18 -6.03 0.64
C ILE A 28 11.79 -5.73 0.07
N ASP A 29 10.95 -6.76 0.03
CA ASP A 29 9.58 -6.62 -0.47
C ASP A 29 8.66 -5.96 0.56
N ILE A 30 8.07 -4.84 0.16
CA ILE A 30 7.10 -4.09 0.96
C ILE A 30 5.88 -3.74 0.10
N PRO A 31 4.65 -4.07 0.54
CA PRO A 31 3.45 -3.87 -0.26
C PRO A 31 3.08 -2.39 -0.40
N THR A 32 2.60 -2.02 -1.57
CA THR A 32 2.04 -0.68 -1.86
C THR A 32 0.83 -0.82 -2.77
N LEU A 33 -0.10 0.14 -2.75
CA LEU A 33 -1.20 0.26 -3.71
C LEU A 33 -1.32 1.67 -4.30
N CYS A 34 -0.75 2.68 -3.65
CA CYS A 34 -0.88 4.09 -4.06
C CYS A 34 0.47 4.76 -4.34
N TYR A 35 1.53 4.00 -4.54
CA TYR A 35 2.86 4.54 -4.84
C TYR A 35 3.29 4.14 -6.24
N HIS A 36 3.55 5.14 -7.06
CA HIS A 36 4.18 5.01 -8.36
C HIS A 36 5.35 6.00 -8.47
N SER A 37 6.50 5.55 -9.03
CA SER A 37 7.72 6.37 -9.10
C SER A 37 7.56 7.65 -9.91
N GLU A 38 6.70 7.62 -10.93
CA GLU A 38 6.47 8.74 -11.86
C GLU A 38 5.34 9.69 -11.41
N LEU A 39 4.66 9.39 -10.32
CA LEU A 39 3.53 10.18 -9.83
C LEU A 39 3.85 10.84 -8.49
N SER A 40 3.06 11.86 -8.16
CA SER A 40 3.14 12.50 -6.85
C SER A 40 2.84 11.51 -5.72
N ILE A 41 3.59 11.62 -4.63
CA ILE A 41 3.40 10.77 -3.46
C ILE A 41 2.05 11.09 -2.81
N TYR A 42 1.13 10.13 -2.83
CA TYR A 42 -0.21 10.30 -2.28
C TYR A 42 -0.32 9.81 -0.82
N GLY A 43 0.35 8.71 -0.48
CA GLY A 43 0.45 8.20 0.90
C GLY A 43 -0.86 7.69 1.50
N ALA A 44 -1.88 7.41 0.69
CA ALA A 44 -3.23 7.07 1.16
C ALA A 44 -3.36 5.64 1.68
N CYS A 45 -2.81 4.65 0.97
CA CYS A 45 -3.07 3.24 1.27
C CYS A 45 -2.42 2.72 2.56
N ARG A 46 -1.35 3.35 3.03
CA ARG A 46 -0.62 2.98 4.26
C ARG A 46 -0.05 1.56 4.32
N LEU A 47 -0.07 0.81 3.23
CA LEU A 47 0.50 -0.55 3.21
C LEU A 47 2.02 -0.57 3.37
N CYS A 48 2.70 0.49 2.91
CA CYS A 48 4.14 0.66 3.07
C CYS A 48 4.58 1.10 4.47
N THR A 49 3.69 1.06 5.47
CA THR A 49 4.02 1.45 6.84
C THR A 49 5.14 0.58 7.40
N VAL A 50 6.12 1.24 8.00
CA VAL A 50 7.26 0.67 8.74
C VAL A 50 7.25 1.15 10.18
N GLU A 51 8.04 0.55 11.03
CA GLU A 51 8.16 0.87 12.46
C GLU A 51 9.63 1.24 12.77
N ASP A 52 9.86 2.33 13.52
CA ASP A 52 11.19 2.68 13.98
C ASP A 52 11.57 1.93 15.28
N ASP A 53 12.80 2.12 15.74
CA ASP A 53 13.35 1.52 16.96
C ASP A 53 12.63 1.96 18.25
N ARG A 54 11.83 3.04 18.18
CA ARG A 54 11.02 3.57 19.29
C ARG A 54 9.55 3.11 19.21
N GLY A 55 9.21 2.28 18.23
CA GLY A 55 7.85 1.79 18.04
C GLY A 55 6.91 2.79 17.34
N LYS A 56 7.42 3.89 16.80
CA LYS A 56 6.64 4.82 15.97
C LYS A 56 6.47 4.27 14.57
N THR A 57 5.27 4.31 14.06
CA THR A 57 4.95 3.86 12.69
C THR A 57 4.76 5.03 11.73
N PHE A 58 5.27 4.90 10.50
CA PHE A 58 5.11 5.89 9.45
C PHE A 58 5.07 5.25 8.06
N ALA A 59 4.56 5.99 7.07
CA ALA A 59 4.51 5.54 5.69
C ALA A 59 5.88 5.76 5.03
N SER A 60 6.57 4.68 4.66
CA SER A 60 7.91 4.75 4.07
C SER A 60 7.97 5.49 2.74
N CYS A 61 6.87 5.53 1.98
CA CYS A 61 6.79 6.26 0.71
C CYS A 61 6.80 7.79 0.88
N ALA A 62 6.43 8.30 2.06
CA ALA A 62 6.29 9.74 2.31
C ALA A 62 7.39 10.32 3.22
N GLU A 63 8.29 9.50 3.72
CA GLU A 63 9.36 9.92 4.63
C GLU A 63 10.73 9.86 3.93
N PRO A 64 11.53 10.94 3.94
CA PRO A 64 12.89 10.91 3.41
C PRO A 64 13.80 10.04 4.29
N PRO A 65 14.80 9.33 3.71
CA PRO A 65 15.78 8.60 4.48
C PRO A 65 16.68 9.54 5.27
N ARG A 66 17.09 9.14 6.46
CA ARG A 66 18.01 9.89 7.33
C ARG A 66 19.12 8.99 7.83
N ASP A 67 20.33 9.56 7.95
CA ASP A 67 21.48 8.85 8.46
C ASP A 67 21.25 8.34 9.88
N GLY A 68 21.63 7.07 10.14
CA GLY A 68 21.40 6.41 11.42
C GLY A 68 19.98 5.94 11.69
N MET A 69 19.03 6.08 10.73
CA MET A 69 17.67 5.60 10.91
C MET A 69 17.64 4.08 11.06
N VAL A 70 16.89 3.58 12.04
CA VAL A 70 16.65 2.15 12.26
C VAL A 70 15.17 1.87 12.06
N ILE A 71 14.83 0.94 11.15
CA ILE A 71 13.45 0.59 10.83
C ILE A 71 13.26 -0.91 10.72
N TYR A 72 12.03 -1.32 10.98
CA TYR A 72 11.52 -2.67 10.82
C TYR A 72 10.39 -2.69 9.80
N THR A 73 10.46 -3.61 8.84
CA THR A 73 9.47 -3.70 7.75
C THR A 73 8.44 -4.80 7.99
N ASN A 74 8.73 -5.78 8.85
CA ASN A 74 7.92 -6.98 8.98
C ASN A 74 7.73 -7.42 10.45
N THR A 75 7.19 -6.52 11.29
CA THR A 75 6.80 -6.88 12.66
C THR A 75 5.39 -7.47 12.72
N PRO A 76 5.04 -8.27 13.76
CA PRO A 76 3.67 -8.77 13.94
C PRO A 76 2.62 -7.66 13.99
N ARG A 77 3.01 -6.48 14.47
CA ARG A 77 2.16 -5.28 14.51
C ARG A 77 1.89 -4.74 13.10
N LEU A 78 2.92 -4.62 12.27
CA LEU A 78 2.80 -4.17 10.89
C LEU A 78 1.99 -5.14 10.03
N MET A 79 2.17 -6.45 10.24
CA MET A 79 1.37 -7.47 9.56
C MET A 79 -0.13 -7.36 9.89
N ARG A 80 -0.46 -7.12 11.17
CA ARG A 80 -1.85 -6.85 11.58
C ARG A 80 -2.40 -5.57 10.94
N TYR A 81 -1.60 -4.50 10.86
CA TYR A 81 -2.01 -3.25 10.20
C TYR A 81 -2.33 -3.47 8.72
N ARG A 82 -1.42 -4.08 7.98
CA ARG A 82 -1.61 -4.36 6.55
C ARG A 82 -2.84 -5.21 6.30
N ARG A 83 -3.03 -6.27 7.09
CA ARG A 83 -4.22 -7.11 7.01
C ARG A 83 -5.50 -6.32 7.27
N THR A 84 -5.54 -5.50 8.31
CA THR A 84 -6.70 -4.66 8.63
C THR A 84 -7.00 -3.63 7.54
N ILE A 85 -5.96 -3.00 6.98
CA ILE A 85 -6.11 -2.06 5.87
C ILE A 85 -6.73 -2.75 4.65
N LEU A 86 -6.24 -3.93 4.28
CA LEU A 86 -6.78 -4.70 3.15
C LEU A 86 -8.22 -5.14 3.40
N GLU A 87 -8.56 -5.56 4.62
CA GLU A 87 -9.95 -5.85 5.00
C GLU A 87 -10.86 -4.61 4.85
N LEU A 88 -10.40 -3.42 5.25
CA LEU A 88 -11.15 -2.18 5.11
C LEU A 88 -11.36 -1.79 3.64
N LEU A 89 -10.30 -1.90 2.83
CA LEU A 89 -10.39 -1.65 1.38
C LEU A 89 -11.39 -2.62 0.73
N LEU A 90 -11.30 -3.90 1.05
CA LEU A 90 -12.23 -4.91 0.52
C LEU A 90 -13.65 -4.78 1.07
N ALA A 91 -13.84 -4.22 2.26
CA ALA A 91 -15.17 -3.95 2.80
C ALA A 91 -15.91 -2.87 2.01
N ALA A 92 -15.20 -1.86 1.53
CA ALA A 92 -15.75 -0.79 0.69
C ALA A 92 -15.78 -1.12 -0.81
N HIS A 93 -15.08 -2.16 -1.23
CA HIS A 93 -14.93 -2.55 -2.63
C HIS A 93 -16.04 -3.50 -3.10
N ASP A 94 -16.52 -3.31 -4.33
CA ASP A 94 -17.44 -4.25 -4.97
C ASP A 94 -16.69 -5.52 -5.40
N ARG A 95 -17.04 -6.66 -4.78
CA ARG A 95 -16.27 -7.92 -4.81
C ARG A 95 -16.79 -8.94 -5.81
N ASP A 96 -17.36 -8.50 -6.92
CA ASP A 96 -17.72 -9.36 -8.05
C ASP A 96 -16.49 -9.76 -8.88
N CYS A 97 -15.50 -10.35 -8.23
CA CYS A 97 -14.16 -10.61 -8.77
C CYS A 97 -14.17 -11.46 -10.04
N THR A 98 -15.10 -12.41 -10.15
CA THR A 98 -15.20 -13.30 -11.30
C THR A 98 -15.61 -12.60 -12.60
N THR A 99 -16.35 -11.50 -12.51
CA THR A 99 -16.78 -10.69 -13.65
C THR A 99 -16.03 -9.38 -13.79
N CYS A 100 -15.05 -9.16 -12.93
CA CYS A 100 -14.26 -7.94 -12.91
C CYS A 100 -13.28 -7.89 -14.08
N VAL A 101 -13.13 -6.71 -14.71
CA VAL A 101 -12.14 -6.47 -15.78
C VAL A 101 -10.68 -6.69 -15.33
N LYS A 102 -10.41 -6.66 -14.03
CA LYS A 102 -9.10 -6.96 -13.43
C LYS A 102 -8.97 -8.40 -12.93
N SER A 103 -9.92 -9.28 -13.27
CA SER A 103 -9.85 -10.69 -12.88
C SER A 103 -8.54 -11.32 -13.39
N GLY A 104 -7.78 -11.96 -12.50
CA GLY A 104 -6.48 -12.56 -12.81
C GLY A 104 -5.26 -11.61 -12.68
N GLU A 105 -5.46 -10.29 -12.72
CA GLU A 105 -4.38 -9.28 -12.64
C GLU A 105 -4.66 -8.23 -11.56
N CYS A 106 -5.38 -8.60 -10.51
CA CYS A 106 -5.79 -7.66 -9.47
C CYS A 106 -4.79 -7.62 -8.32
N HIS A 107 -4.00 -6.57 -8.24
CA HIS A 107 -3.01 -6.38 -7.19
C HIS A 107 -3.61 -6.28 -5.77
N LEU A 108 -4.83 -5.71 -5.63
CA LEU A 108 -5.54 -5.72 -4.35
C LEU A 108 -5.85 -7.16 -3.88
N LEU A 109 -6.33 -8.00 -4.79
CA LEU A 109 -6.66 -9.39 -4.49
C LEU A 109 -5.41 -10.22 -4.18
N GLU A 110 -4.34 -10.04 -4.96
CA GLU A 110 -3.04 -10.66 -4.71
C GLU A 110 -2.51 -10.33 -3.31
N LEU A 111 -2.51 -9.05 -2.93
CA LEU A 111 -2.07 -8.63 -1.60
C LEU A 111 -2.97 -9.18 -0.49
N ALA A 112 -4.28 -9.25 -0.71
CA ALA A 112 -5.21 -9.84 0.24
C ALA A 112 -4.91 -11.33 0.50
N HIS A 113 -4.66 -12.10 -0.56
CA HIS A 113 -4.22 -13.50 -0.44
C HIS A 113 -2.88 -13.61 0.29
N ARG A 114 -1.89 -12.83 -0.11
CA ARG A 114 -0.56 -12.83 0.51
C ARG A 114 -0.60 -12.50 2.01
N MET A 115 -1.48 -11.61 2.43
CA MET A 115 -1.66 -11.23 3.84
C MET A 115 -2.65 -12.13 4.60
N GLY A 116 -3.18 -13.17 3.96
CA GLY A 116 -4.11 -14.10 4.57
C GLY A 116 -5.45 -13.46 4.98
N VAL A 117 -5.96 -12.56 4.16
CA VAL A 117 -7.31 -11.98 4.36
C VAL A 117 -8.34 -12.96 3.80
N ASP A 118 -8.84 -13.81 4.65
CA ASP A 118 -9.83 -14.85 4.35
C ASP A 118 -11.27 -14.45 4.70
N ARG A 119 -11.41 -13.45 5.58
CA ARG A 119 -12.69 -12.95 6.06
C ARG A 119 -12.68 -11.43 6.20
N ILE A 120 -13.74 -10.78 5.76
CA ILE A 120 -13.96 -9.36 5.90
C ILE A 120 -14.91 -9.12 7.08
N ARG A 121 -14.38 -8.55 8.15
CA ARG A 121 -15.10 -8.29 9.42
C ARG A 121 -15.88 -6.98 9.38
N PHE A 122 -15.49 -6.05 8.52
CA PHE A 122 -16.09 -4.72 8.44
C PHE A 122 -17.27 -4.73 7.49
N LYS A 123 -18.34 -4.03 7.87
CA LYS A 123 -19.51 -3.82 7.01
C LYS A 123 -19.27 -2.59 6.15
N ASN A 124 -19.57 -2.70 4.86
CA ASN A 124 -19.66 -1.53 4.00
C ASN A 124 -20.83 -0.65 4.45
N ARG A 125 -20.57 0.62 4.71
CA ARG A 125 -21.57 1.62 5.08
C ARG A 125 -21.88 2.60 3.95
N GLU A 126 -21.12 2.51 2.85
CA GLU A 126 -21.23 3.44 1.75
C GLU A 126 -22.37 3.04 0.82
N ALA A 127 -23.09 4.03 0.33
CA ALA A 127 -24.07 3.84 -0.72
C ALA A 127 -23.36 3.42 -2.02
N LYS A 128 -24.01 2.59 -2.83
CA LYS A 128 -23.52 2.29 -4.16
C LYS A 128 -23.65 3.54 -5.05
N TYR A 129 -22.56 3.88 -5.71
CA TYR A 129 -22.50 5.01 -6.64
C TYR A 129 -22.80 4.55 -8.06
N PRO A 130 -23.44 5.39 -8.89
CA PRO A 130 -23.62 5.09 -10.30
C PRO A 130 -22.28 5.00 -11.01
N ILE A 131 -22.22 4.19 -12.06
CA ILE A 131 -21.05 4.15 -12.96
C ILE A 131 -21.01 5.47 -13.71
N ASP A 132 -19.84 6.08 -13.78
CA ASP A 132 -19.62 7.33 -14.50
C ASP A 132 -19.16 7.00 -15.94
N GLU A 133 -20.02 7.29 -16.90
CA GLU A 133 -19.81 7.12 -18.33
C GLU A 133 -19.87 8.49 -19.06
N SER A 134 -19.65 9.58 -18.36
CA SER A 134 -19.72 10.94 -18.90
C SER A 134 -18.65 11.22 -19.98
N SER A 135 -17.56 10.46 -19.97
CA SER A 135 -16.50 10.53 -20.97
C SER A 135 -16.61 9.38 -21.98
N PRO A 136 -16.47 9.63 -23.29
CA PRO A 136 -16.46 8.56 -24.30
C PRO A 136 -15.20 7.69 -24.23
N ALA A 137 -14.14 8.14 -23.57
CA ALA A 137 -12.84 7.46 -23.49
C ALA A 137 -12.62 6.71 -22.18
N ILE A 138 -13.32 7.08 -21.10
CA ILE A 138 -13.08 6.53 -19.76
C ILE A 138 -14.42 6.21 -19.08
N VAL A 139 -14.56 4.95 -18.68
CA VAL A 139 -15.65 4.50 -17.80
C VAL A 139 -15.10 4.32 -16.40
N ARG A 140 -15.69 4.99 -15.42
CA ARG A 140 -15.29 4.90 -14.01
C ARG A 140 -16.36 4.22 -13.18
N ASN A 141 -15.98 3.13 -12.50
CA ASN A 141 -16.82 2.52 -11.48
C ASN A 141 -16.30 2.91 -10.08
N PRO A 142 -16.94 3.88 -9.38
CA PRO A 142 -16.51 4.32 -8.06
C PRO A 142 -16.56 3.21 -7.00
N ASN A 143 -17.42 2.20 -7.16
CA ASN A 143 -17.56 1.10 -6.21
C ASN A 143 -16.38 0.11 -6.25
N LYS A 144 -15.54 0.20 -7.30
CA LYS A 144 -14.28 -0.56 -7.44
C LYS A 144 -13.05 0.30 -7.24
N CYS A 145 -13.22 1.57 -6.92
CA CYS A 145 -12.13 2.51 -6.69
C CYS A 145 -11.58 2.37 -5.28
N ILE A 146 -10.26 2.17 -5.17
CA ILE A 146 -9.53 2.10 -3.88
C ILE A 146 -8.90 3.45 -3.48
N LEU A 147 -9.18 4.52 -4.23
CA LEU A 147 -8.67 5.87 -3.99
C LEU A 147 -7.13 5.94 -3.95
N CYS A 148 -6.44 5.16 -4.80
CA CYS A 148 -4.98 5.15 -4.84
C CYS A 148 -4.38 6.41 -5.46
N GLY A 149 -5.11 7.11 -6.33
CA GLY A 149 -4.64 8.31 -7.00
C GLY A 149 -3.82 8.06 -8.27
N ASP A 150 -3.64 6.82 -8.71
CA ASP A 150 -2.77 6.48 -9.85
C ASP A 150 -3.37 6.89 -11.21
N CYS A 151 -4.67 7.05 -11.30
CA CYS A 151 -5.35 7.51 -12.51
C CYS A 151 -5.39 9.04 -12.64
#